data_d128e8858636144c6aa6a4f77128fd0b
#
_entry.id   d128e8858636144c6aa6a4f77128fd0b
#
_cell.length_a   1.000
_cell.length_b   1.000
_cell.length_c   1.000
_cell.angle_alpha   90.00
_cell.angle_beta   90.00
_cell.angle_gamma   90.00
#
_symmetry.space_group_name_H-M   'P 1'
#
loop_
_entity.id
_entity.type
_entity.pdbx_description
1 polymer ?
#
loop_
_entity_poly.entity_id
_entity_poly.type
_entity_poly.pdbx_seq_one_letter_code
_entity_poly.pdbx_strand_id
1 'polypeptide(L)'
;WRWKHLDNPFGRSLVLVARDDATGRITGLRAFMAWRYRVAGAPTLAYRPVDTATDPSCRRMGIFQRLTVQALERARAEGVGLMFNTPNQMSVGGYLKIGWTLVTRSRTTVKICSYPRFALKYAGRRLLRRGAAAESACSDDDSVRRFLADEPAVRRLIGADAAWKRDLIVTDRSVAHLAWRFGSHPVYTYSAVTTGDVDGVCFLREVERGGLRWLLLQDMLLRGPEPKIAAELIRNAERTFKPDFMTAFVPPGSFQERALAACGFRWKIKGGTNFVANAVAPDLPLDPTRLANWSLSLCDLEFF
;
A
#
# COMPACT_ATOMS: atom_id res chain seq x y z
N TRP A 1 2.31 12.79 -11.62
CA TRP A 1 3.57 12.27 -12.14
C TRP A 1 4.74 12.65 -11.25
N ARG A 2 5.00 13.97 -11.00
CA ARG A 2 6.14 14.48 -10.25
C ARG A 2 6.29 13.82 -8.88
N TRP A 3 5.23 13.82 -8.06
CA TRP A 3 5.22 13.22 -6.73
C TRP A 3 5.67 11.74 -6.74
N LYS A 4 5.18 10.96 -7.71
CA LYS A 4 5.45 9.52 -7.79
C LYS A 4 6.85 9.19 -8.32
N HIS A 5 7.31 9.94 -9.32
CA HIS A 5 8.49 9.56 -10.11
C HIS A 5 9.74 10.40 -9.86
N LEU A 6 9.58 11.61 -9.32
CA LEU A 6 10.69 12.54 -9.10
C LEU A 6 10.89 12.87 -7.62
N ASP A 7 9.81 13.09 -6.87
CA ASP A 7 9.86 13.53 -5.47
C ASP A 7 9.80 12.33 -4.49
N ASN A 8 9.85 11.10 -5.00
CA ASN A 8 9.86 9.88 -4.20
C ASN A 8 11.17 9.76 -3.42
N PRO A 9 11.14 9.65 -2.07
CA PRO A 9 12.35 9.60 -1.23
C PRO A 9 13.19 8.34 -1.42
N PHE A 10 12.66 7.31 -2.08
CA PHE A 10 13.40 6.10 -2.41
C PHE A 10 14.19 6.22 -3.72
N GLY A 11 14.01 7.30 -4.47
CA GLY A 11 14.72 7.57 -5.71
C GLY A 11 13.80 7.78 -6.91
N ARG A 12 14.43 8.09 -8.03
CA ARG A 12 13.71 8.28 -9.30
C ARG A 12 13.26 6.95 -9.88
N SER A 13 12.11 6.98 -10.55
CA SER A 13 11.59 5.81 -11.26
C SER A 13 12.42 5.50 -12.50
N LEU A 14 12.60 4.20 -12.78
CA LEU A 14 13.04 3.74 -14.09
C LEU A 14 11.85 3.86 -15.06
N VAL A 15 12.01 4.63 -16.13
CA VAL A 15 10.99 4.81 -17.16
C VAL A 15 11.51 4.31 -18.49
N LEU A 16 10.78 3.38 -19.10
CA LEU A 16 11.08 2.82 -20.41
C LEU A 16 9.98 3.18 -21.39
N VAL A 17 10.37 3.49 -22.61
CA VAL A 17 9.45 3.75 -23.71
C VAL A 17 9.75 2.83 -24.91
N ALA A 18 8.71 2.42 -25.61
CA ALA A 18 8.81 1.84 -26.92
C ALA A 18 8.56 2.93 -27.95
N ARG A 19 9.45 3.09 -28.91
CA ARG A 19 9.35 4.03 -30.02
C ARG A 19 9.28 3.29 -31.33
N ASP A 20 8.45 3.73 -32.21
CA ASP A 20 8.40 3.28 -33.61
C ASP A 20 9.54 3.94 -34.36
N ASP A 21 10.42 3.14 -34.97
CA ASP A 21 11.63 3.64 -35.62
C ASP A 21 11.35 4.41 -36.92
N ALA A 22 10.26 4.09 -37.63
CA ALA A 22 9.89 4.75 -38.86
C ALA A 22 9.27 6.13 -38.63
N THR A 23 8.47 6.27 -37.59
CA THR A 23 7.70 7.48 -37.32
C THR A 23 8.22 8.31 -36.13
N GLY A 24 9.11 7.75 -35.33
CA GLY A 24 9.60 8.36 -34.08
C GLY A 24 8.54 8.42 -32.95
N ARG A 25 7.31 7.93 -33.17
CA ARG A 25 6.22 7.98 -32.19
C ARG A 25 6.48 7.04 -31.03
N ILE A 26 6.14 7.50 -29.81
CA ILE A 26 6.10 6.65 -28.62
C ILE A 26 4.85 5.77 -28.70
N THR A 27 5.03 4.46 -28.78
CA THR A 27 3.96 3.46 -28.88
C THR A 27 3.70 2.71 -27.58
N GLY A 28 4.61 2.84 -26.61
CA GLY A 28 4.44 2.25 -25.29
C GLY A 28 5.26 2.97 -24.24
N LEU A 29 4.76 2.94 -23.02
CA LEU A 29 5.42 3.50 -21.84
C LEU A 29 5.24 2.54 -20.68
N ARG A 30 6.29 2.41 -19.88
CA ARG A 30 6.25 1.66 -18.64
C ARG A 30 7.15 2.29 -17.59
N ALA A 31 6.59 2.67 -16.46
CA ALA A 31 7.31 3.24 -15.33
C ALA A 31 7.42 2.23 -14.19
N PHE A 32 8.58 2.17 -13.58
CA PHE A 32 8.91 1.33 -12.43
C PHE A 32 9.33 2.26 -11.30
N MET A 33 8.43 2.48 -10.36
CA MET A 33 8.64 3.36 -9.23
C MET A 33 9.68 2.75 -8.28
N ALA A 34 10.67 3.54 -7.89
CA ALA A 34 11.64 3.13 -6.89
C ALA A 34 10.92 2.89 -5.55
N TRP A 35 11.29 1.81 -4.89
CA TRP A 35 10.83 1.46 -3.55
C TRP A 35 11.99 0.90 -2.74
N ARG A 36 11.89 0.93 -1.44
CA ARG A 36 12.90 0.33 -0.58
C ARG A 36 12.24 -0.49 0.51
N TYR A 37 12.66 -1.72 0.60
CA TYR A 37 12.32 -2.63 1.68
C TYR A 37 13.50 -2.85 2.60
N ARG A 38 13.24 -3.26 3.82
CA ARG A 38 14.20 -3.97 4.67
C ARG A 38 13.91 -5.46 4.52
N VAL A 39 14.88 -6.21 4.07
CA VAL A 39 14.81 -7.68 3.91
C VAL A 39 15.74 -8.28 4.94
N ALA A 40 15.21 -9.00 5.93
CA ALA A 40 15.98 -9.46 7.08
C ALA A 40 16.79 -8.32 7.75
N GLY A 41 16.19 -7.14 7.88
CA GLY A 41 16.81 -5.95 8.46
C GLY A 41 17.73 -5.16 7.52
N ALA A 42 18.17 -5.70 6.38
CA ALA A 42 19.03 -5.01 5.42
C ALA A 42 18.21 -4.16 4.42
N PRO A 43 18.63 -2.90 4.14
CA PRO A 43 17.96 -2.09 3.14
C PRO A 43 18.16 -2.69 1.74
N THR A 44 17.06 -2.87 1.03
CA THR A 44 17.01 -3.52 -0.28
C THR A 44 16.21 -2.67 -1.25
N LEU A 45 16.84 -2.26 -2.35
CA LEU A 45 16.16 -1.54 -3.42
C LEU A 45 15.14 -2.46 -4.11
N ALA A 46 13.98 -1.93 -4.38
CA ALA A 46 12.92 -2.62 -5.09
C ALA A 46 12.32 -1.73 -6.18
N TYR A 47 11.73 -2.33 -7.20
CA TYR A 47 10.95 -1.62 -8.19
C TYR A 47 9.50 -2.09 -8.20
N ARG A 48 8.60 -1.11 -8.32
CA ARG A 48 7.16 -1.34 -8.49
C ARG A 48 6.72 -0.83 -9.85
N PRO A 49 6.29 -1.69 -10.80
CA PRO A 49 5.60 -1.25 -12.01
C PRO A 49 4.33 -0.49 -11.65
N VAL A 50 4.17 0.71 -12.17
CA VAL A 50 3.00 1.57 -11.88
C VAL A 50 2.35 2.04 -13.18
N ASP A 51 2.80 3.11 -13.79
CA ASP A 51 2.17 3.68 -14.97
C ASP A 51 2.55 2.91 -16.23
N THR A 52 1.54 2.36 -16.90
CA THR A 52 1.70 1.56 -18.11
C THR A 52 0.70 2.00 -19.15
N ALA A 53 1.18 2.33 -20.35
CA ALA A 53 0.35 2.64 -21.49
C ALA A 53 0.89 1.96 -22.76
N THR A 54 -0.01 1.54 -23.63
CA THR A 54 0.34 1.04 -24.98
C THR A 54 -0.66 1.63 -25.96
N ASP A 55 -0.15 2.21 -27.04
CA ASP A 55 -0.96 2.73 -28.14
C ASP A 55 -1.97 1.66 -28.59
N PRO A 56 -3.25 1.99 -28.73
CA PRO A 56 -4.27 1.03 -29.14
C PRO A 56 -3.93 0.28 -30.44
N SER A 57 -3.30 0.94 -31.41
CA SER A 57 -2.89 0.35 -32.69
C SER A 57 -1.72 -0.64 -32.55
N CYS A 58 -0.94 -0.54 -31.45
CA CYS A 58 0.24 -1.38 -31.21
C CYS A 58 -0.01 -2.44 -30.11
N ARG A 59 -1.26 -2.65 -29.70
CA ARG A 59 -1.61 -3.70 -28.75
C ARG A 59 -1.35 -5.09 -29.34
N ARG A 60 -1.07 -6.06 -28.45
CA ARG A 60 -0.73 -7.46 -28.79
C ARG A 60 0.61 -7.64 -29.50
N MET A 61 1.40 -6.60 -29.70
CA MET A 61 2.74 -6.66 -30.30
C MET A 61 3.86 -6.99 -29.30
N GLY A 62 3.51 -7.41 -28.08
CA GLY A 62 4.48 -7.80 -27.05
C GLY A 62 5.21 -6.63 -26.38
N ILE A 63 4.82 -5.37 -26.60
CA ILE A 63 5.49 -4.18 -26.05
C ILE A 63 5.56 -4.24 -24.51
N PHE A 64 4.45 -4.57 -23.86
CA PHE A 64 4.40 -4.74 -22.40
C PHE A 64 5.46 -5.74 -21.89
N GLN A 65 5.56 -6.90 -22.54
CA GLN A 65 6.49 -7.96 -22.15
C GLN A 65 7.94 -7.52 -22.38
N ARG A 66 8.27 -6.98 -23.56
CA ARG A 66 9.62 -6.49 -23.88
C ARG A 66 10.10 -5.41 -22.90
N LEU A 67 9.28 -4.40 -22.63
CA LEU A 67 9.62 -3.35 -21.67
C LEU A 67 9.79 -3.89 -20.24
N THR A 68 9.04 -4.95 -19.87
CA THR A 68 9.21 -5.57 -18.54
C THR A 68 10.50 -6.37 -18.44
N VAL A 69 10.86 -7.12 -19.49
CA VAL A 69 12.12 -7.88 -19.53
C VAL A 69 13.31 -6.92 -19.48
N GLN A 70 13.31 -5.86 -20.29
CA GLN A 70 14.36 -4.84 -20.24
C GLN A 70 14.46 -4.16 -18.88
N ALA A 71 13.33 -3.88 -18.22
CA ALA A 71 13.35 -3.33 -16.88
C ALA A 71 13.97 -4.30 -15.86
N LEU A 72 13.72 -5.61 -16.01
CA LEU A 72 14.32 -6.63 -15.16
C LEU A 72 15.85 -6.71 -15.36
N GLU A 73 16.32 -6.62 -16.58
CA GLU A 73 17.76 -6.59 -16.90
C GLU A 73 18.44 -5.36 -16.28
N ARG A 74 17.83 -4.18 -16.44
CA ARG A 74 18.34 -2.94 -15.81
C ARG A 74 18.30 -3.02 -14.29
N ALA A 75 17.22 -3.53 -13.72
CA ALA A 75 17.09 -3.71 -12.28
C ALA A 75 18.23 -4.59 -11.71
N ARG A 76 18.60 -5.67 -12.41
CA ARG A 76 19.75 -6.50 -12.03
C ARG A 76 21.07 -5.71 -12.06
N ALA A 77 21.28 -4.94 -13.12
CA ALA A 77 22.49 -4.11 -13.26
C ALA A 77 22.58 -3.00 -12.20
N GLU A 78 21.44 -2.51 -11.72
CA GLU A 78 21.32 -1.47 -10.68
C GLU A 78 21.33 -2.03 -9.25
N GLY A 79 21.46 -3.36 -9.06
CA GLY A 79 21.46 -3.98 -7.75
C GLY A 79 20.10 -4.01 -7.05
N VAL A 80 19.00 -3.97 -7.82
CA VAL A 80 17.65 -4.13 -7.30
C VAL A 80 17.47 -5.55 -6.78
N GLY A 81 17.03 -5.69 -5.52
CA GLY A 81 16.86 -7.01 -4.91
C GLY A 81 15.58 -7.71 -5.35
N LEU A 82 14.47 -6.98 -5.47
CA LEU A 82 13.18 -7.54 -5.82
C LEU A 82 12.30 -6.57 -6.60
N MET A 83 11.33 -7.12 -7.31
CA MET A 83 10.21 -6.37 -7.89
C MET A 83 8.89 -6.87 -7.31
N PHE A 84 7.93 -5.98 -7.16
CA PHE A 84 6.59 -6.31 -6.66
C PHE A 84 5.51 -5.48 -7.35
N ASN A 85 4.29 -6.00 -7.44
CA ASN A 85 3.17 -5.24 -7.98
C ASN A 85 1.82 -5.74 -7.44
N THR A 86 0.81 -4.91 -7.64
CA THR A 86 -0.61 -5.24 -7.39
C THR A 86 -1.41 -5.18 -8.70
N PRO A 87 -1.18 -6.14 -9.62
CA PRO A 87 -1.84 -6.13 -10.91
C PRO A 87 -3.34 -6.41 -10.79
N ASN A 88 -4.13 -5.77 -11.64
CA ASN A 88 -5.54 -6.09 -11.80
C ASN A 88 -5.73 -7.44 -12.52
N GLN A 89 -6.99 -7.89 -12.63
CA GLN A 89 -7.32 -9.18 -13.26
C GLN A 89 -6.87 -9.28 -14.73
N MET A 90 -6.82 -8.15 -15.45
CA MET A 90 -6.42 -8.14 -16.85
C MET A 90 -4.90 -8.25 -17.02
N SER A 91 -4.12 -7.77 -16.09
CA SER A 91 -2.66 -7.71 -16.18
C SER A 91 -1.93 -8.82 -15.43
N VAL A 92 -2.54 -9.46 -14.43
CA VAL A 92 -1.89 -10.50 -13.61
C VAL A 92 -1.36 -11.65 -14.45
N GLY A 93 -2.11 -12.11 -15.46
CA GLY A 93 -1.67 -13.19 -16.36
C GLY A 93 -0.39 -12.84 -17.13
N GLY A 94 -0.19 -11.57 -17.46
CA GLY A 94 1.03 -11.08 -18.11
C GLY A 94 2.25 -11.22 -17.20
N TYR A 95 2.11 -10.89 -15.91
CA TYR A 95 3.19 -11.04 -14.93
C TYR A 95 3.56 -12.51 -14.71
N LEU A 96 2.56 -13.38 -14.54
CA LEU A 96 2.81 -14.82 -14.33
C LEU A 96 3.54 -15.45 -15.52
N LYS A 97 3.20 -15.07 -16.76
CA LYS A 97 3.87 -15.56 -17.98
C LYS A 97 5.36 -15.18 -18.08
N ILE A 98 5.78 -14.12 -17.41
CA ILE A 98 7.18 -13.66 -17.38
C ILE A 98 7.90 -14.03 -16.07
N GLY A 99 7.40 -15.05 -15.35
CA GLY A 99 8.08 -15.64 -14.20
C GLY A 99 7.83 -14.96 -12.86
N TRP A 100 6.86 -14.06 -12.77
CA TRP A 100 6.46 -13.51 -11.48
C TRP A 100 5.56 -14.48 -10.71
N THR A 101 5.62 -14.47 -9.40
CA THR A 101 4.81 -15.34 -8.54
C THR A 101 3.65 -14.55 -7.92
N LEU A 102 2.46 -15.14 -7.94
CA LEU A 102 1.32 -14.65 -7.17
C LEU A 102 1.53 -15.02 -5.70
N VAL A 103 1.94 -14.06 -4.90
CA VAL A 103 2.20 -14.23 -3.46
C VAL A 103 0.90 -14.37 -2.68
N THR A 104 -0.06 -13.49 -2.97
CA THR A 104 -1.39 -13.55 -2.34
C THR A 104 -2.44 -12.79 -3.14
N ARG A 105 -3.70 -13.07 -2.83
CA ARG A 105 -4.82 -12.18 -3.14
C ARG A 105 -5.25 -11.52 -1.84
N SER A 106 -5.13 -10.19 -1.79
CA SER A 106 -5.45 -9.44 -0.58
C SER A 106 -6.90 -9.67 -0.15
N ARG A 107 -7.10 -9.81 1.15
CA ARG A 107 -8.45 -9.85 1.75
C ARG A 107 -8.60 -8.62 2.63
N THR A 108 -9.64 -7.85 2.38
CA THR A 108 -9.98 -6.74 3.24
C THR A 108 -10.73 -7.25 4.46
N THR A 109 -10.22 -6.97 5.64
CA THR A 109 -10.95 -7.21 6.89
C THR A 109 -11.79 -6.00 7.23
N VAL A 110 -12.95 -6.22 7.85
CA VAL A 110 -13.92 -5.18 8.16
C VAL A 110 -14.34 -5.26 9.61
N LYS A 111 -14.42 -4.09 10.24
CA LYS A 111 -15.06 -3.87 11.54
C LYS A 111 -16.26 -2.96 11.34
N ILE A 112 -17.44 -3.39 11.78
CA ILE A 112 -18.64 -2.54 11.84
C ILE A 112 -18.58 -1.81 13.18
N CYS A 113 -18.52 -0.48 13.16
CA CYS A 113 -18.41 0.36 14.34
C CYS A 113 -19.78 0.78 14.88
N SER A 114 -20.79 0.89 14.00
CA SER A 114 -22.16 1.24 14.38
C SER A 114 -23.17 0.39 13.61
N TYR A 115 -23.59 -0.73 14.19
CA TYR A 115 -24.58 -1.63 13.59
C TYR A 115 -25.90 -0.92 13.23
N PRO A 116 -26.53 -0.11 14.12
CA PRO A 116 -27.78 0.56 13.77
C PRO A 116 -27.65 1.49 12.59
N ARG A 117 -26.60 2.35 12.56
CA ARG A 117 -26.39 3.28 11.45
C ARG A 117 -26.04 2.55 10.15
N PHE A 118 -25.21 1.51 10.24
CA PHE A 118 -24.84 0.70 9.09
C PHE A 118 -26.06 0.01 8.49
N ALA A 119 -26.90 -0.64 9.32
CA ALA A 119 -28.10 -1.33 8.87
C ALA A 119 -29.12 -0.37 8.24
N LEU A 120 -29.39 0.77 8.87
CA LEU A 120 -30.33 1.78 8.37
C LEU A 120 -29.90 2.33 7.00
N LYS A 121 -28.62 2.72 6.86
CA LYS A 121 -28.09 3.25 5.62
C LYS A 121 -27.95 2.20 4.53
N TYR A 122 -27.62 0.94 4.90
CA TYR A 122 -27.55 -0.16 3.97
C TYR A 122 -28.92 -0.57 3.41
N ALA A 123 -29.95 -0.62 4.26
CA ALA A 123 -31.33 -0.87 3.84
C ALA A 123 -31.84 0.23 2.91
N GLY A 124 -31.57 1.51 3.22
CA GLY A 124 -31.90 2.65 2.36
C GLY A 124 -31.24 2.58 0.98
N ARG A 125 -29.99 2.08 0.90
CA ARG A 125 -29.29 1.88 -0.40
C ARG A 125 -29.89 0.82 -1.30
N ARG A 126 -30.49 -0.20 -0.72
CA ARG A 126 -31.18 -1.27 -1.50
C ARG A 126 -32.43 -0.73 -2.19
N LEU A 127 -33.05 0.28 -1.58
CA LEU A 127 -34.22 1.00 -2.12
C LEU A 127 -33.84 2.08 -3.14
N LEU A 128 -32.65 2.67 -3.01
CA LEU A 128 -32.15 3.77 -3.85
C LEU A 128 -30.99 3.30 -4.75
N ARG A 129 -31.22 2.35 -5.61
CA ARG A 129 -30.26 1.88 -6.61
C ARG A 129 -30.04 2.91 -7.70
N ARG A 130 -29.50 4.13 -7.38
CA ARG A 130 -29.04 5.11 -8.39
C ARG A 130 -27.98 6.03 -7.81
N GLY A 131 -26.84 6.17 -8.53
CA GLY A 131 -25.81 7.18 -8.35
C GLY A 131 -24.50 6.63 -7.75
N ALA A 132 -23.44 6.65 -8.56
CA ALA A 132 -22.08 6.61 -8.03
C ALA A 132 -21.92 7.87 -7.18
N ALA A 133 -21.88 7.72 -5.84
CA ALA A 133 -21.56 8.83 -4.97
C ALA A 133 -20.09 9.21 -5.16
N ALA A 134 -19.83 10.50 -5.37
CA ALA A 134 -18.49 11.04 -5.36
C ALA A 134 -17.80 10.69 -4.02
N GLU A 135 -16.57 10.22 -4.07
CA GLU A 135 -15.74 10.15 -2.87
C GLU A 135 -15.47 11.59 -2.44
N SER A 136 -16.07 12.01 -1.32
CA SER A 136 -15.76 13.30 -0.73
C SER A 136 -14.43 13.16 -0.02
N ALA A 137 -13.44 13.96 -0.42
CA ALA A 137 -12.23 14.14 0.37
C ALA A 137 -12.63 14.84 1.67
N CYS A 138 -12.34 14.23 2.80
CA CYS A 138 -12.58 14.83 4.10
C CYS A 138 -11.57 15.95 4.37
N SER A 139 -11.95 16.87 5.28
CA SER A 139 -11.29 18.10 5.68
C SER A 139 -9.77 18.01 5.82
N ASP A 140 -9.11 19.15 5.58
CA ASP A 140 -7.69 19.43 5.81
C ASP A 140 -7.30 18.99 7.24
N ASP A 141 -6.66 17.81 7.35
CA ASP A 141 -6.26 17.25 8.64
C ASP A 141 -4.75 17.39 8.84
N ASP A 142 -4.37 18.28 9.72
CA ASP A 142 -2.97 18.53 10.09
C ASP A 142 -2.35 17.46 11.01
N SER A 143 -3.06 16.39 11.34
CA SER A 143 -2.60 15.38 12.30
C SER A 143 -1.30 14.70 11.88
N VAL A 144 -1.14 14.41 10.57
CA VAL A 144 0.11 13.86 10.03
C VAL A 144 1.27 14.83 10.21
N ARG A 145 1.05 16.13 9.94
CA ARG A 145 2.09 17.16 10.10
C ARG A 145 2.48 17.30 11.58
N ARG A 146 1.50 17.33 12.49
CA ARG A 146 1.75 17.39 13.94
C ARG A 146 2.52 16.17 14.43
N PHE A 147 2.16 14.97 14.00
CA PHE A 147 2.90 13.76 14.32
C PHE A 147 4.35 13.83 13.85
N LEU A 148 4.58 14.25 12.60
CA LEU A 148 5.91 14.35 12.00
C LEU A 148 6.77 15.48 12.61
N ALA A 149 6.18 16.46 13.29
CA ALA A 149 6.89 17.58 13.92
C ALA A 149 7.75 17.12 15.12
N ASP A 150 7.37 16.06 15.84
CA ASP A 150 8.23 15.42 16.84
C ASP A 150 9.13 14.37 16.18
N GLU A 151 10.07 14.86 15.38
CA GLU A 151 10.96 13.98 14.61
C GLU A 151 11.74 12.97 15.47
N PRO A 152 12.25 13.32 16.69
CA PRO A 152 12.89 12.35 17.56
C PRO A 152 11.98 11.19 17.97
N ALA A 153 10.72 11.45 18.34
CA ALA A 153 9.76 10.41 18.70
C ALA A 153 9.41 9.54 17.48
N VAL A 154 9.20 10.17 16.32
CA VAL A 154 8.92 9.46 15.05
C VAL A 154 10.08 8.54 14.68
N ARG A 155 11.32 8.99 14.77
CA ARG A 155 12.51 8.15 14.48
C ARG A 155 12.63 6.98 15.45
N ARG A 156 12.38 7.20 16.74
CA ARG A 156 12.36 6.11 17.75
C ARG A 156 11.32 5.05 17.40
N LEU A 157 10.09 5.49 17.07
CA LEU A 157 9.00 4.56 16.71
C LEU A 157 9.30 3.79 15.43
N ILE A 158 9.81 4.45 14.38
CA ILE A 158 10.23 3.79 13.13
C ILE A 158 11.30 2.72 13.42
N GLY A 159 12.32 3.07 14.22
CA GLY A 159 13.40 2.15 14.59
C GLY A 159 12.88 0.94 15.38
N ALA A 160 12.00 1.16 16.34
CA ALA A 160 11.39 0.11 17.14
C ALA A 160 10.49 -0.80 16.27
N ASP A 161 9.65 -0.21 15.39
CA ASP A 161 8.82 -0.99 14.46
C ASP A 161 9.64 -1.86 13.51
N ALA A 162 10.73 -1.33 12.99
CA ALA A 162 11.66 -2.08 12.14
C ALA A 162 12.40 -3.20 12.91
N ALA A 163 12.74 -2.98 14.18
CA ALA A 163 13.47 -3.94 15.00
C ALA A 163 12.69 -5.24 15.26
N TRP A 164 11.42 -5.13 15.64
CA TRP A 164 10.64 -6.35 15.90
C TRP A 164 10.15 -7.04 14.62
N LYS A 165 10.20 -6.37 13.47
CA LYS A 165 9.89 -6.91 12.14
C LYS A 165 11.16 -7.33 11.36
N ARG A 166 12.32 -7.37 12.02
CA ARG A 166 13.61 -7.54 11.34
C ARG A 166 13.71 -8.83 10.50
N ASP A 167 12.98 -9.88 10.87
CA ASP A 167 12.96 -11.16 10.17
C ASP A 167 11.89 -11.20 9.03
N LEU A 168 11.40 -10.04 8.61
CA LEU A 168 10.39 -9.90 7.57
C LEU A 168 10.86 -8.93 6.46
N ILE A 169 10.15 -8.97 5.34
CA ILE A 169 10.23 -7.96 4.29
C ILE A 169 9.22 -6.87 4.65
N VAL A 170 9.72 -5.69 4.97
CA VAL A 170 8.89 -4.54 5.38
C VAL A 170 9.33 -3.29 4.63
N THR A 171 8.43 -2.37 4.31
CA THR A 171 8.81 -1.07 3.72
C THR A 171 9.81 -0.35 4.63
N ASP A 172 10.94 0.11 4.08
CA ASP A 172 11.97 0.86 4.80
C ASP A 172 11.49 2.27 5.08
N ARG A 173 10.74 2.42 6.17
CA ARG A 173 10.13 3.68 6.57
C ARG A 173 11.18 4.67 7.09
N SER A 174 11.00 5.93 6.72
CA SER A 174 11.75 7.07 7.26
C SER A 174 10.79 8.24 7.45
N VAL A 175 11.22 9.28 8.16
CA VAL A 175 10.41 10.51 8.30
C VAL A 175 10.08 11.08 6.92
N ALA A 176 11.07 11.14 6.01
CA ALA A 176 10.87 11.60 4.63
C ALA A 176 9.84 10.73 3.86
N HIS A 177 9.88 9.40 4.05
CA HIS A 177 8.90 8.51 3.42
C HIS A 177 7.48 8.74 3.98
N LEU A 178 7.33 8.88 5.30
CA LEU A 178 6.03 9.15 5.91
C LEU A 178 5.48 10.52 5.48
N ALA A 179 6.34 11.55 5.42
CA ALA A 179 5.97 12.88 4.93
C ALA A 179 5.53 12.84 3.46
N TRP A 180 6.28 12.16 2.61
CA TRP A 180 5.93 11.96 1.21
C TRP A 180 4.63 11.17 1.04
N ARG A 181 4.50 10.04 1.74
CA ARG A 181 3.39 9.10 1.53
C ARG A 181 2.08 9.60 2.12
N PHE A 182 2.12 10.24 3.29
CA PHE A 182 0.93 10.62 4.03
C PHE A 182 0.74 12.14 4.16
N GLY A 183 1.83 12.92 4.14
CA GLY A 183 1.78 14.37 4.33
C GLY A 183 1.67 15.17 3.04
N SER A 184 2.15 14.64 1.89
CA SER A 184 2.18 15.36 0.61
C SER A 184 1.54 14.60 -0.56
N HIS A 185 0.64 13.67 -0.25
CA HIS A 185 -0.04 12.90 -1.29
C HIS A 185 -0.96 13.81 -2.15
N PRO A 186 -0.84 13.79 -3.50
CA PRO A 186 -1.49 14.79 -4.35
C PRO A 186 -3.00 14.63 -4.50
N VAL A 187 -3.57 13.49 -4.08
CA VAL A 187 -4.99 13.16 -4.30
C VAL A 187 -5.71 12.90 -3.00
N TYR A 188 -5.07 12.28 -2.04
CA TYR A 188 -5.70 11.83 -0.80
C TYR A 188 -5.14 12.54 0.42
N THR A 189 -6.03 12.94 1.31
CA THR A 189 -5.70 13.40 2.66
C THR A 189 -5.69 12.21 3.61
N TYR A 190 -4.69 12.16 4.46
CA TYR A 190 -4.52 11.13 5.48
C TYR A 190 -4.49 11.77 6.86
N SER A 191 -4.96 11.01 7.84
CA SER A 191 -4.90 11.36 9.25
C SER A 191 -3.94 10.44 9.98
N ALA A 192 -3.28 10.95 11.01
CA ALA A 192 -2.47 10.18 11.94
C ALA A 192 -3.13 10.15 13.31
N VAL A 193 -3.27 8.95 13.87
CA VAL A 193 -3.73 8.74 15.26
C VAL A 193 -2.63 8.03 16.02
N THR A 194 -2.25 8.59 17.18
CA THR A 194 -1.18 8.07 18.04
C THR A 194 -1.73 7.55 19.36
N THR A 195 -0.92 6.77 20.06
CA THR A 195 -1.07 6.55 21.49
C THR A 195 -0.49 7.73 22.27
N GLY A 196 -0.84 7.86 23.58
CA GLY A 196 -0.38 8.98 24.40
C GLY A 196 1.14 9.15 24.44
N ASP A 197 1.88 8.06 24.56
CA ASP A 197 3.35 8.03 24.66
C ASP A 197 4.05 7.83 23.30
N VAL A 198 3.33 7.95 22.19
CA VAL A 198 3.82 7.69 20.82
C VAL A 198 4.43 6.29 20.65
N ASP A 199 3.91 5.31 21.39
CA ASP A 199 4.27 3.89 21.25
C ASP A 199 3.70 3.25 20.00
N GLY A 200 2.78 3.93 19.33
CA GLY A 200 2.19 3.54 18.07
C GLY A 200 1.56 4.70 17.33
N VAL A 201 1.45 4.53 16.03
CA VAL A 201 0.68 5.40 15.13
C VAL A 201 -0.06 4.57 14.11
N CYS A 202 -1.28 4.95 13.76
CA CYS A 202 -1.94 4.46 12.55
C CYS A 202 -2.26 5.61 11.61
N PHE A 203 -2.05 5.36 10.32
CA PHE A 203 -2.40 6.26 9.24
C PHE A 203 -3.73 5.82 8.64
N LEU A 204 -4.63 6.75 8.50
CA LEU A 204 -6.03 6.52 8.17
C LEU A 204 -6.43 7.39 6.98
N ARG A 205 -7.38 6.89 6.19
CA ARG A 205 -8.07 7.69 5.16
C ARG A 205 -9.57 7.60 5.40
N GLU A 206 -10.21 8.76 5.50
CA GLU A 206 -11.66 8.83 5.51
C GLU A 206 -12.22 8.81 4.09
N VAL A 207 -13.32 8.10 3.92
CA VAL A 207 -14.10 8.06 2.67
C VAL A 207 -15.57 8.13 3.04
N GLU A 208 -16.27 9.07 2.47
CA GLU A 208 -17.72 9.10 2.54
C GLU A 208 -18.32 8.57 1.25
N ARG A 209 -19.06 7.49 1.33
CA ARG A 209 -19.70 6.87 0.17
C ARG A 209 -21.14 6.51 0.48
N GLY A 210 -22.07 7.23 -0.19
CA GLY A 210 -23.51 6.99 -0.02
C GLY A 210 -23.97 7.21 1.42
N GLY A 211 -23.49 8.26 2.08
CA GLY A 211 -23.80 8.60 3.45
C GLY A 211 -23.18 7.68 4.51
N LEU A 212 -22.36 6.70 4.12
CA LEU A 212 -21.58 5.87 5.04
C LEU A 212 -20.19 6.46 5.25
N ARG A 213 -19.79 6.62 6.50
CA ARG A 213 -18.44 7.05 6.90
C ARG A 213 -17.57 5.80 7.02
N TRP A 214 -16.66 5.68 6.10
CA TRP A 214 -15.73 4.57 5.96
C TRP A 214 -14.33 5.03 6.33
N LEU A 215 -13.68 4.36 7.27
CA LEU A 215 -12.32 4.64 7.67
C LEU A 215 -11.40 3.50 7.23
N LEU A 216 -10.43 3.81 6.36
CA LEU A 216 -9.46 2.86 5.86
C LEU A 216 -8.18 2.96 6.70
N LEU A 217 -7.79 1.85 7.31
CA LEU A 217 -6.47 1.73 7.94
C LEU A 217 -5.43 1.49 6.83
N GLN A 218 -4.60 2.49 6.59
CA GLN A 218 -3.58 2.47 5.55
C GLN A 218 -2.30 1.79 6.02
N ASP A 219 -1.82 2.19 7.19
CA ASP A 219 -0.61 1.64 7.80
C ASP A 219 -0.66 1.74 9.32
N MET A 220 0.17 0.92 10.00
CA MET A 220 0.30 0.93 11.45
C MET A 220 1.74 0.63 11.83
N LEU A 221 2.36 1.55 12.57
CA LEU A 221 3.66 1.37 13.19
C LEU A 221 3.48 1.18 14.69
N LEU A 222 4.18 0.20 15.26
CA LEU A 222 4.09 -0.15 16.67
C LEU A 222 5.49 -0.31 17.25
N ARG A 223 5.70 0.14 18.49
CA ARG A 223 6.96 -0.06 19.23
C ARG A 223 7.36 -1.55 19.34
N GLY A 224 6.38 -2.43 19.36
CA GLY A 224 6.56 -3.88 19.48
C GLY A 224 5.29 -4.64 19.12
N PRO A 225 5.32 -5.98 19.12
CA PRO A 225 4.17 -6.82 18.82
C PRO A 225 3.19 -6.88 19.99
N GLU A 226 2.73 -5.74 20.46
CA GLU A 226 1.83 -5.58 21.60
C GLU A 226 0.38 -5.33 21.16
N PRO A 227 -0.55 -6.29 21.34
CA PRO A 227 -1.94 -6.12 20.91
C PRO A 227 -2.64 -4.94 21.61
N LYS A 228 -2.19 -4.56 22.81
CA LYS A 228 -2.77 -3.43 23.57
C LYS A 228 -2.56 -2.09 22.85
N ILE A 229 -1.38 -1.88 22.25
CA ILE A 229 -1.07 -0.66 21.49
C ILE A 229 -1.99 -0.57 20.27
N ALA A 230 -2.10 -1.65 19.49
CA ALA A 230 -3.00 -1.70 18.35
C ALA A 230 -4.46 -1.44 18.76
N ALA A 231 -4.91 -2.01 19.88
CA ALA A 231 -6.26 -1.81 20.40
C ALA A 231 -6.50 -0.36 20.83
N GLU A 232 -5.52 0.30 21.43
CA GLU A 232 -5.60 1.71 21.79
C GLU A 232 -5.72 2.61 20.55
N LEU A 233 -4.89 2.38 19.54
CA LEU A 233 -4.95 3.11 18.26
C LEU A 233 -6.32 2.99 17.61
N ILE A 234 -6.87 1.77 17.53
CA ILE A 234 -8.19 1.55 16.94
C ILE A 234 -9.29 2.26 17.75
N ARG A 235 -9.25 2.19 19.09
CA ARG A 235 -10.22 2.92 19.94
C ARG A 235 -10.10 4.43 19.75
N ASN A 236 -8.88 4.97 19.68
CA ASN A 236 -8.64 6.40 19.46
C ASN A 236 -9.18 6.83 18.09
N ALA A 237 -8.94 6.04 17.05
CA ALA A 237 -9.48 6.28 15.72
C ALA A 237 -11.02 6.27 15.71
N GLU A 238 -11.65 5.30 16.38
CA GLU A 238 -13.12 5.24 16.49
C GLU A 238 -13.71 6.45 17.22
N ARG A 239 -13.07 6.89 18.30
CA ARG A 239 -13.53 8.08 19.06
C ARG A 239 -13.42 9.35 18.25
N THR A 240 -12.30 9.51 17.52
CA THR A 240 -12.02 10.72 16.74
C THR A 240 -12.93 10.81 15.51
N PHE A 241 -13.02 9.75 14.72
CA PHE A 241 -13.69 9.78 13.41
C PHE A 241 -15.15 9.30 13.46
N LYS A 242 -15.54 8.54 14.48
CA LYS A 242 -16.89 7.96 14.63
C LYS A 242 -17.38 7.30 13.33
N PRO A 243 -16.59 6.37 12.72
CA PRO A 243 -16.95 5.77 11.44
C PRO A 243 -18.15 4.83 11.58
N ASP A 244 -18.86 4.60 10.49
CA ASP A 244 -19.89 3.54 10.43
C ASP A 244 -19.19 2.16 10.34
N PHE A 245 -18.05 2.08 9.62
CA PHE A 245 -17.21 0.89 9.57
C PHE A 245 -15.76 1.24 9.25
N MET A 246 -14.85 0.32 9.62
CA MET A 246 -13.44 0.40 9.30
C MET A 246 -13.01 -0.78 8.43
N THR A 247 -12.01 -0.56 7.59
CA THR A 247 -11.38 -1.64 6.83
C THR A 247 -9.88 -1.61 6.98
N ALA A 248 -9.28 -2.79 6.92
CA ALA A 248 -7.83 -2.95 6.92
C ALA A 248 -7.45 -4.09 5.99
N PHE A 249 -6.26 -4.01 5.42
CA PHE A 249 -5.58 -5.15 4.80
C PHE A 249 -4.52 -5.68 5.76
N VAL A 250 -4.49 -6.98 5.92
CA VAL A 250 -3.44 -7.66 6.70
C VAL A 250 -3.10 -9.01 6.07
N PRO A 251 -1.83 -9.38 6.02
CA PRO A 251 -1.42 -10.71 5.58
C PRO A 251 -1.99 -11.78 6.52
N PRO A 252 -2.55 -12.87 5.97
CA PRO A 252 -3.00 -14.01 6.79
C PRO A 252 -1.88 -14.56 7.68
N GLY A 253 -2.20 -14.88 8.93
CA GLY A 253 -1.26 -15.41 9.92
C GLY A 253 -0.35 -14.37 10.58
N SER A 254 -0.41 -13.11 10.14
CA SER A 254 0.40 -12.02 10.70
C SER A 254 -0.01 -11.63 12.12
N PHE A 255 0.89 -10.95 12.83
CA PHE A 255 0.57 -10.30 14.09
C PHE A 255 -0.58 -9.31 13.94
N GLN A 256 -0.56 -8.49 12.87
CA GLN A 256 -1.58 -7.49 12.60
C GLN A 256 -2.96 -8.12 12.41
N GLU A 257 -3.06 -9.28 11.75
CA GLU A 257 -4.35 -9.98 11.61
C GLU A 257 -4.93 -10.35 12.98
N ARG A 258 -4.11 -10.93 13.86
CA ARG A 258 -4.55 -11.32 15.21
C ARG A 258 -4.91 -10.10 16.06
N ALA A 259 -4.10 -9.06 16.05
CA ALA A 259 -4.34 -7.84 16.81
C ALA A 259 -5.63 -7.13 16.35
N LEU A 260 -5.85 -6.98 15.05
CA LEU A 260 -7.07 -6.37 14.51
C LEU A 260 -8.30 -7.25 14.70
N ALA A 261 -8.17 -8.58 14.62
CA ALA A 261 -9.27 -9.49 14.92
C ALA A 261 -9.76 -9.33 16.38
N ALA A 262 -8.81 -9.18 17.33
CA ALA A 262 -9.13 -8.86 18.72
C ALA A 262 -9.82 -7.49 18.89
N CYS A 263 -9.56 -6.54 17.99
CA CYS A 263 -10.23 -5.24 17.93
C CYS A 263 -11.59 -5.26 17.22
N GLY A 264 -12.08 -6.42 16.77
CA GLY A 264 -13.39 -6.56 16.13
C GLY A 264 -13.39 -6.55 14.60
N PHE A 265 -12.25 -6.63 13.94
CA PHE A 265 -12.15 -6.82 12.48
C PHE A 265 -12.42 -8.30 12.14
N ARG A 266 -13.68 -8.68 12.07
CA ARG A 266 -14.12 -10.08 11.95
C ARG A 266 -14.60 -10.47 10.55
N TRP A 267 -15.08 -9.48 9.78
CA TRP A 267 -15.65 -9.74 8.46
C TRP A 267 -14.57 -9.69 7.40
N LYS A 268 -14.60 -10.64 6.46
CA LYS A 268 -13.66 -10.68 5.33
C LYS A 268 -14.43 -10.50 4.03
N ILE A 269 -14.09 -9.46 3.27
CA ILE A 269 -14.66 -9.24 1.94
C ILE A 269 -13.90 -10.12 0.95
N LYS A 270 -14.63 -10.91 0.16
CA LYS A 270 -14.08 -11.69 -0.96
C LYS A 270 -13.78 -10.76 -2.13
N GLY A 271 -12.71 -11.05 -2.83
CA GLY A 271 -12.24 -10.24 -3.95
C GLY A 271 -11.27 -9.16 -3.45
N GLY A 272 -10.06 -9.25 -3.86
CA GLY A 272 -9.00 -8.33 -3.45
C GLY A 272 -7.99 -8.16 -4.56
N THR A 273 -7.04 -7.29 -4.30
CA THR A 273 -5.93 -6.98 -5.20
C THR A 273 -4.95 -8.16 -5.20
N ASN A 274 -4.52 -8.59 -6.39
CA ASN A 274 -3.44 -9.55 -6.49
C ASN A 274 -2.14 -8.87 -6.02
N PHE A 275 -1.32 -9.59 -5.28
CA PHE A 275 0.03 -9.17 -4.95
C PHE A 275 1.00 -10.16 -5.58
N VAL A 276 1.85 -9.68 -6.48
CA VAL A 276 2.86 -10.48 -7.17
C VAL A 276 4.24 -9.96 -6.83
N ALA A 277 5.21 -10.87 -6.76
CA ALA A 277 6.61 -10.53 -6.53
C ALA A 277 7.53 -11.35 -7.43
N ASN A 278 8.73 -10.82 -7.63
CA ASN A 278 9.83 -11.47 -8.35
C ASN A 278 11.14 -11.16 -7.62
N ALA A 279 11.90 -12.18 -7.26
CA ALA A 279 13.28 -12.03 -6.81
C ALA A 279 14.14 -11.63 -7.99
N VAL A 280 14.86 -10.51 -7.88
CA VAL A 280 15.79 -10.02 -8.90
C VAL A 280 17.23 -10.42 -8.56
N ALA A 281 17.63 -10.22 -7.28
CA ALA A 281 18.88 -10.72 -6.76
C ALA A 281 18.72 -12.20 -6.34
N PRO A 282 19.70 -13.06 -6.68
CA PRO A 282 19.64 -14.48 -6.32
C PRO A 282 19.83 -14.72 -4.81
N ASP A 283 20.55 -13.82 -4.13
CA ASP A 283 21.01 -14.02 -2.74
C ASP A 283 20.18 -13.23 -1.72
N LEU A 284 18.88 -13.02 -1.99
CA LEU A 284 18.01 -12.37 -1.02
C LEU A 284 17.88 -13.26 0.24
N PRO A 285 18.08 -12.70 1.44
CA PRO A 285 18.00 -13.48 2.69
C PRO A 285 16.58 -14.00 2.96
N LEU A 286 15.56 -13.41 2.34
CA LEU A 286 14.18 -13.87 2.41
C LEU A 286 13.58 -13.97 1.00
N ASP A 287 12.91 -15.08 0.73
CA ASP A 287 12.20 -15.30 -0.53
C ASP A 287 10.95 -14.41 -0.63
N PRO A 288 10.91 -13.42 -1.56
CA PRO A 288 9.77 -12.53 -1.69
C PRO A 288 8.53 -13.20 -2.29
N THR A 289 8.62 -14.43 -2.75
CA THR A 289 7.46 -15.18 -3.27
C THR A 289 6.64 -15.84 -2.17
N ARG A 290 7.14 -15.86 -0.92
CA ARG A 290 6.48 -16.45 0.25
C ARG A 290 5.80 -15.38 1.09
N LEU A 291 4.47 -15.45 1.20
CA LEU A 291 3.68 -14.48 1.98
C LEU A 291 4.12 -14.38 3.44
N ALA A 292 4.53 -15.49 4.04
CA ALA A 292 4.98 -15.51 5.44
C ALA A 292 6.19 -14.62 5.73
N ASN A 293 6.95 -14.27 4.69
CA ASN A 293 8.11 -13.39 4.79
C ASN A 293 7.74 -11.89 4.76
N TRP A 294 6.47 -11.54 4.58
CA TRP A 294 6.05 -10.15 4.41
C TRP A 294 5.31 -9.59 5.61
N SER A 295 5.60 -8.33 5.92
CA SER A 295 4.74 -7.47 6.72
C SER A 295 4.15 -6.37 5.82
N LEU A 296 3.03 -6.67 5.19
CA LEU A 296 2.35 -5.78 4.26
C LEU A 296 1.23 -4.99 4.97
N SER A 297 1.03 -3.78 4.51
CA SER A 297 -0.12 -2.93 4.86
C SER A 297 -0.87 -2.48 3.59
N LEU A 298 -1.99 -1.81 3.75
CA LEU A 298 -2.73 -1.27 2.60
C LEU A 298 -1.89 -0.23 1.83
N CYS A 299 -1.01 0.49 2.53
CA CYS A 299 -0.14 1.48 1.90
C CYS A 299 0.89 0.86 0.94
N ASP A 300 1.25 -0.41 1.12
CA ASP A 300 2.13 -1.16 0.22
C ASP A 300 1.38 -1.66 -1.03
N LEU A 301 0.06 -1.80 -0.94
CA LEU A 301 -0.77 -2.40 -1.98
C LEU A 301 -1.48 -1.36 -2.84
N GLU A 302 -1.98 -0.29 -2.24
CA GLU A 302 -2.81 0.70 -2.91
C GLU A 302 -1.99 1.93 -3.33
N PHE A 303 -1.97 2.18 -4.63
CA PHE A 303 -1.50 3.42 -5.22
C PHE A 303 -2.54 3.88 -6.24
N PHE A 304 -3.46 4.73 -5.78
CA PHE A 304 -4.53 5.37 -6.56
C PHE A 304 -5.66 4.48 -7.03
#